data_4b5016c0dc6af28dd3ba87e843d9d2cd
#
_entry.id   4b5016c0dc6af28dd3ba87e843d9d2cd
#
_cell.length_a   1.000
_cell.length_b   1.000
_cell.length_c   1.000
_cell.angle_alpha   90.00
_cell.angle_beta   90.00
_cell.angle_gamma   90.00
#
_symmetry.space_group_name_H-M   'P 1'
#
loop_
_entity.id
_entity.type
_entity.pdbx_description
1 polymer ?
#
loop_
_entity_poly.entity_id
_entity_poly.type
_entity_poly.pdbx_seq_one_letter_code
_entity_poly.pdbx_strand_id
1 'polypeptide(L)'
;MLIQSDVVIKQYPDSITITNAGGFPSGVDMNNILTVNSVPHSKLMSEILQKTGLVECSGQGVDKMFYNCIMEGKALPDYSGTDSYQVSLTFKAPILDTAFVIFVRKVQDNRTAAEQLNVFELLALYKMAMRDYEGLDEKIL
;
A
#
# COMPACT_ATOMS: atom_id res chain seq x y z
N MET A 1 -22.44 21.08 9.69
CA MET A 1 -22.21 21.19 8.25
C MET A 1 -21.67 19.86 7.78
N LEU A 2 -22.48 19.06 7.08
CA LEU A 2 -22.03 17.81 6.47
C LEU A 2 -21.13 18.21 5.30
N ILE A 3 -19.82 18.02 5.43
CA ILE A 3 -18.92 18.15 4.31
C ILE A 3 -19.23 16.95 3.41
N GLN A 4 -19.87 17.21 2.28
CA GLN A 4 -20.10 16.21 1.26
C GLN A 4 -18.73 15.85 0.70
N SER A 5 -18.27 14.65 1.03
CA SER A 5 -16.91 14.21 0.70
C SER A 5 -17.01 13.11 -0.34
N ASP A 6 -16.75 13.48 -1.60
CA ASP A 6 -16.72 12.53 -2.69
C ASP A 6 -15.37 11.81 -2.74
N VAL A 7 -15.39 10.54 -3.15
CA VAL A 7 -14.19 9.85 -3.61
C VAL A 7 -13.92 10.28 -5.04
N VAL A 8 -12.77 10.88 -5.28
CA VAL A 8 -12.36 11.36 -6.61
C VAL A 8 -11.31 10.43 -7.18
N ILE A 9 -11.57 9.88 -8.36
CA ILE A 9 -10.62 9.04 -9.09
C ILE A 9 -10.20 9.80 -10.35
N LYS A 10 -8.88 10.06 -10.48
CA LYS A 10 -8.28 10.68 -11.65
C LYS A 10 -7.37 9.67 -12.33
N GLN A 11 -7.65 9.38 -13.59
CA GLN A 11 -6.84 8.50 -14.42
C GLN A 11 -6.04 9.32 -15.42
N TYR A 12 -4.74 9.02 -15.48
CA TYR A 12 -3.79 9.57 -16.45
C TYR A 12 -3.21 8.42 -17.28
N PRO A 13 -2.52 8.68 -18.39
CA PRO A 13 -1.92 7.63 -19.23
C PRO A 13 -0.94 6.71 -18.48
N ASP A 14 -0.27 7.25 -17.44
CA ASP A 14 0.80 6.58 -16.70
C ASP A 14 0.52 6.42 -15.19
N SER A 15 -0.64 6.85 -14.73
CA SER A 15 -0.97 6.82 -13.31
C SER A 15 -2.47 6.87 -13.04
N ILE A 16 -2.84 6.46 -11.83
CA ILE A 16 -4.17 6.64 -11.27
C ILE A 16 -4.05 7.23 -9.88
N THR A 17 -4.81 8.29 -9.59
CA THR A 17 -4.89 8.91 -8.27
C THR A 17 -6.29 8.77 -7.71
N ILE A 18 -6.39 8.29 -6.49
CA ILE A 18 -7.63 8.14 -5.74
C ILE A 18 -7.54 9.06 -4.53
N THR A 19 -8.46 10.00 -4.43
CA THR A 19 -8.52 10.95 -3.32
C THR A 19 -9.83 10.77 -2.57
N ASN A 20 -9.75 10.64 -1.26
CA ASN A 20 -10.90 10.57 -0.37
C ASN A 20 -10.79 11.68 0.67
N ALA A 21 -11.89 12.39 0.94
CA ALA A 21 -11.91 13.40 1.98
C ALA A 21 -11.82 12.79 3.38
N GLY A 22 -11.19 13.54 4.31
CA GLY A 22 -10.79 13.08 5.62
C GLY A 22 -9.36 12.52 5.62
N GLY A 23 -8.50 13.05 6.49
CA GLY A 23 -7.13 12.55 6.66
C GLY A 23 -7.09 11.13 7.22
N PHE A 24 -5.90 10.62 7.47
CA PHE A 24 -5.74 9.33 8.14
C PHE A 24 -6.42 9.31 9.51
N PRO A 25 -6.92 8.14 9.97
CA PRO A 25 -7.38 7.98 11.34
C PRO A 25 -6.30 8.37 12.36
N SER A 26 -6.71 8.80 13.54
CA SER A 26 -5.77 9.14 14.62
C SER A 26 -4.84 7.95 14.92
N GLY A 27 -3.54 8.22 14.96
CA GLY A 27 -2.51 7.21 15.19
C GLY A 27 -2.05 6.46 13.93
N VAL A 28 -2.57 6.81 12.76
CA VAL A 28 -2.12 6.28 11.46
C VAL A 28 -1.36 7.36 10.71
N ASP A 29 -0.17 7.04 10.23
CA ASP A 29 0.64 7.89 9.36
C ASP A 29 1.44 7.05 8.34
N MET A 30 2.22 7.71 7.50
CA MET A 30 3.02 7.04 6.46
C MET A 30 4.12 6.13 7.03
N ASN A 31 4.59 6.39 8.25
CA ASN A 31 5.67 5.60 8.85
C ASN A 31 5.16 4.28 9.44
N ASN A 32 3.87 4.24 9.78
CA ASN A 32 3.27 3.07 10.43
C ASN A 32 2.16 2.39 9.62
N ILE A 33 1.84 2.88 8.42
CA ILE A 33 0.71 2.40 7.61
C ILE A 33 0.76 0.90 7.29
N LEU A 34 1.95 0.30 7.24
CA LEU A 34 2.16 -1.15 7.03
C LEU A 34 2.16 -1.96 8.33
N THR A 35 2.24 -1.32 9.49
CA THR A 35 2.38 -2.02 10.78
C THR A 35 1.19 -1.79 11.70
N VAL A 36 0.41 -0.76 11.45
CA VAL A 36 -0.77 -0.43 12.26
C VAL A 36 -1.93 -1.36 11.93
N ASN A 37 -2.65 -1.79 12.95
CA ASN A 37 -3.89 -2.53 12.75
C ASN A 37 -4.94 -1.64 12.07
N SER A 38 -5.90 -2.26 11.39
CA SER A 38 -7.03 -1.54 10.78
C SER A 38 -7.74 -0.66 11.81
N VAL A 39 -7.80 0.65 11.54
CA VAL A 39 -8.47 1.64 12.39
C VAL A 39 -9.62 2.26 11.58
N PRO A 40 -10.84 1.72 11.67
CA PRO A 40 -11.96 2.27 10.92
C PRO A 40 -12.45 3.59 11.53
N HIS A 41 -12.73 4.59 10.70
CA HIS A 41 -13.37 5.84 11.13
C HIS A 41 -14.76 5.61 11.74
N SER A 42 -15.50 4.64 11.23
CA SER A 42 -16.82 4.22 11.72
C SER A 42 -16.85 2.72 11.95
N LYS A 43 -16.83 2.31 13.22
CA LYS A 43 -16.92 0.89 13.60
C LYS A 43 -18.22 0.24 13.09
N LEU A 44 -19.34 0.94 13.24
CA LEU A 44 -20.65 0.41 12.81
C LEU A 44 -20.69 0.16 11.30
N MET A 45 -20.21 1.13 10.50
CA MET A 45 -20.16 0.97 9.04
C MET A 45 -19.21 -0.17 8.64
N SER A 46 -18.05 -0.24 9.27
CA SER A 46 -17.07 -1.31 9.04
C SER A 46 -17.66 -2.70 9.35
N GLU A 47 -18.37 -2.85 10.47
CA GLU A 47 -19.03 -4.11 10.83
C GLU A 47 -20.13 -4.51 9.84
N ILE A 48 -20.95 -3.56 9.38
CA ILE A 48 -21.98 -3.83 8.37
C ILE A 48 -21.35 -4.30 7.07
N LEU A 49 -20.33 -3.59 6.57
CA LEU A 49 -19.64 -3.93 5.33
C LEU A 49 -18.89 -5.27 5.44
N GLN A 50 -18.35 -5.59 6.61
CA GLN A 50 -17.72 -6.89 6.87
C GLN A 50 -18.75 -8.03 6.84
N LYS A 51 -19.91 -7.86 7.48
CA LYS A 51 -21.00 -8.85 7.47
C LYS A 51 -21.57 -9.10 6.07
N THR A 52 -21.52 -8.10 5.20
CA THR A 52 -21.95 -8.24 3.80
C THR A 52 -20.83 -8.76 2.87
N GLY A 53 -19.63 -9.01 3.41
CA GLY A 53 -18.49 -9.50 2.62
C GLY A 53 -17.85 -8.46 1.71
N LEU A 54 -18.19 -7.18 1.85
CA LEU A 54 -17.66 -6.09 1.02
C LEU A 54 -16.32 -5.55 1.52
N VAL A 55 -15.98 -5.78 2.78
CA VAL A 55 -14.73 -5.31 3.40
C VAL A 55 -14.13 -6.41 4.27
N GLU A 56 -12.82 -6.62 4.14
CA GLU A 56 -12.01 -7.40 5.08
C GLU A 56 -11.39 -6.45 6.11
N CYS A 57 -11.74 -6.59 7.38
CA CYS A 57 -11.18 -5.77 8.47
C CYS A 57 -9.82 -6.28 8.98
N SER A 58 -9.09 -7.06 8.19
CA SER A 58 -7.83 -7.70 8.58
C SER A 58 -6.59 -6.80 8.48
N GLY A 59 -6.74 -5.55 7.98
CA GLY A 59 -5.61 -4.63 7.76
C GLY A 59 -4.73 -4.96 6.55
N GLN A 60 -5.01 -6.04 5.82
CA GLN A 60 -4.17 -6.53 4.71
C GLN A 60 -4.25 -5.71 3.41
N GLY A 61 -5.13 -4.70 3.33
CA GLY A 61 -5.34 -3.95 2.09
C GLY A 61 -4.09 -3.18 1.66
N VAL A 62 -3.43 -2.51 2.59
CA VAL A 62 -2.20 -1.76 2.33
C VAL A 62 -1.06 -2.70 1.95
N ASP A 63 -0.87 -3.78 2.70
CA ASP A 63 0.14 -4.80 2.43
C ASP A 63 0.01 -5.36 1.01
N LYS A 64 -1.22 -5.70 0.59
CA LYS A 64 -1.51 -6.19 -0.76
C LYS A 64 -1.16 -5.16 -1.84
N MET A 65 -1.41 -3.86 -1.60
CA MET A 65 -1.04 -2.81 -2.54
C MET A 65 0.48 -2.71 -2.72
N PHE A 66 1.23 -2.67 -1.62
CA PHE A 66 2.71 -2.64 -1.66
C PHE A 66 3.26 -3.91 -2.29
N TYR A 67 2.80 -5.08 -1.85
CA TYR A 67 3.20 -6.37 -2.40
C TYR A 67 3.04 -6.42 -3.93
N ASN A 68 1.86 -6.07 -4.43
CA ASN A 68 1.59 -6.11 -5.87
C ASN A 68 2.44 -5.12 -6.66
N CYS A 69 2.64 -3.90 -6.16
CA CYS A 69 3.52 -2.93 -6.81
C CYS A 69 4.94 -3.47 -6.94
N ILE A 70 5.48 -4.07 -5.88
CA ILE A 70 6.84 -4.65 -5.87
C ILE A 70 6.92 -5.83 -6.84
N MET A 71 5.96 -6.76 -6.79
CA MET A 71 5.93 -7.94 -7.66
C MET A 71 5.78 -7.61 -9.15
N GLU A 72 5.21 -6.45 -9.45
CA GLU A 72 5.08 -5.94 -10.82
C GLU A 72 6.22 -4.98 -11.21
N GLY A 73 7.18 -4.70 -10.31
CA GLY A 73 8.29 -3.78 -10.54
C GLY A 73 7.89 -2.33 -10.73
N LYS A 74 6.75 -1.94 -10.18
CA LYS A 74 6.22 -0.58 -10.24
C LYS A 74 6.71 0.25 -9.06
N ALA A 75 6.57 1.57 -9.16
CA ALA A 75 6.76 2.45 -8.02
C ALA A 75 5.82 2.07 -6.87
N LEU A 76 6.30 2.23 -5.64
CA LEU A 76 5.49 2.00 -4.45
C LEU A 76 4.27 2.93 -4.45
N PRO A 77 3.17 2.54 -3.77
CA PRO A 77 2.02 3.41 -3.56
C PRO A 77 2.45 4.75 -2.98
N ASP A 78 2.07 5.85 -3.62
CA ASP A 78 2.46 7.20 -3.23
C ASP A 78 1.31 7.91 -2.55
N TYR A 79 1.52 8.28 -1.29
CA TYR A 79 0.58 9.00 -0.44
C TYR A 79 1.01 10.46 -0.20
N SER A 80 2.00 10.98 -0.93
CA SER A 80 2.57 12.32 -0.72
C SER A 80 1.55 13.45 -0.83
N GLY A 81 0.43 13.23 -1.53
CA GLY A 81 -0.69 14.17 -1.60
C GLY A 81 -1.67 14.13 -0.42
N THR A 82 -1.38 13.34 0.61
CA THR A 82 -2.23 13.21 1.80
C THR A 82 -1.95 14.34 2.80
N ASP A 83 -3.03 14.89 3.36
CA ASP A 83 -2.98 15.90 4.42
C ASP A 83 -4.07 15.65 5.49
N SER A 84 -4.32 16.63 6.35
CA SER A 84 -5.33 16.54 7.41
C SER A 84 -6.77 16.50 6.88
N TYR A 85 -7.00 16.86 5.62
CA TYR A 85 -8.32 17.00 5.01
C TYR A 85 -8.63 15.94 3.98
N GLN A 86 -7.61 15.24 3.49
CA GLN A 86 -7.78 14.20 2.46
C GLN A 86 -6.69 13.13 2.55
N VAL A 87 -7.05 11.90 2.18
CA VAL A 87 -6.09 10.85 1.82
C VAL A 87 -6.01 10.80 0.31
N SER A 88 -4.79 10.93 -0.23
CA SER A 88 -4.52 10.85 -1.66
C SER A 88 -3.54 9.71 -1.94
N LEU A 89 -3.97 8.75 -2.73
CA LEU A 89 -3.19 7.58 -3.11
C LEU A 89 -2.96 7.57 -4.62
N THR A 90 -1.71 7.55 -5.04
CA THR A 90 -1.32 7.48 -6.45
C THR A 90 -0.58 6.18 -6.74
N PHE A 91 -1.01 5.47 -7.79
CA PHE A 91 -0.30 4.34 -8.38
C PHE A 91 0.29 4.75 -9.73
N LYS A 92 1.56 4.42 -9.96
CA LYS A 92 2.24 4.63 -11.24
C LYS A 92 2.24 3.34 -12.07
N ALA A 93 1.94 3.46 -13.36
CA ALA A 93 1.84 2.31 -14.27
C ALA A 93 3.20 1.81 -14.80
N PRO A 94 4.23 2.67 -15.06
CA PRO A 94 5.48 2.20 -15.64
C PRO A 94 6.21 1.20 -14.76
N ILE A 95 6.78 0.18 -15.42
CA ILE A 95 7.70 -0.77 -14.78
C ILE A 95 9.07 -0.08 -14.67
N LEU A 96 9.62 -0.01 -13.46
CA LEU A 96 10.90 0.65 -13.18
C LEU A 96 12.10 -0.25 -13.52
N ASP A 97 11.99 -1.55 -13.19
CA ASP A 97 13.08 -2.51 -13.39
C ASP A 97 12.53 -3.91 -13.72
N THR A 98 12.67 -4.31 -14.97
CA THR A 98 12.23 -5.63 -15.44
C THR A 98 13.13 -6.76 -14.90
N ALA A 99 14.42 -6.50 -14.70
CA ALA A 99 15.34 -7.51 -14.16
C ALA A 99 15.00 -7.83 -12.71
N PHE A 100 14.65 -6.82 -11.94
CA PHE A 100 14.16 -7.00 -10.56
C PHE A 100 12.88 -7.84 -10.52
N VAL A 101 11.90 -7.58 -11.40
CA VAL A 101 10.67 -8.38 -11.49
C VAL A 101 10.97 -9.86 -11.75
N ILE A 102 11.84 -10.14 -12.71
CA ILE A 102 12.24 -11.52 -13.05
C ILE A 102 12.93 -12.19 -11.85
N PHE A 103 13.82 -11.46 -11.17
CA PHE A 103 14.51 -11.96 -9.98
C PHE A 103 13.52 -12.32 -8.86
N VAL A 104 12.65 -11.39 -8.48
CA VAL A 104 11.71 -11.60 -7.38
C VAL A 104 10.74 -12.75 -7.68
N ARG A 105 10.22 -12.83 -8.89
CA ARG A 105 9.35 -13.95 -9.31
C ARG A 105 10.06 -15.29 -9.21
N LYS A 106 11.29 -15.40 -9.67
CA LYS A 106 12.10 -16.62 -9.53
C LYS A 106 12.32 -17.02 -8.07
N VAL A 107 12.55 -16.02 -7.19
CA VAL A 107 12.69 -16.27 -5.75
C VAL A 107 11.40 -16.83 -5.18
N GLN A 108 10.25 -16.23 -5.52
CA GLN A 108 8.95 -16.67 -5.01
C GLN A 108 8.57 -18.06 -5.56
N ASP A 109 8.75 -18.31 -6.86
CA ASP A 109 8.40 -19.58 -7.52
C ASP A 109 9.23 -20.78 -6.98
N ASN A 110 10.44 -20.53 -6.50
CA ASN A 110 11.31 -21.57 -5.92
C ASN A 110 11.05 -21.82 -4.42
N ARG A 111 10.08 -21.14 -3.83
CA ARG A 111 9.74 -21.27 -2.41
C ARG A 111 8.39 -21.91 -2.23
N THR A 112 8.25 -22.66 -1.14
CA THR A 112 6.92 -23.15 -0.74
C THR A 112 6.04 -21.99 -0.28
N ALA A 113 4.72 -22.17 -0.27
CA ALA A 113 3.78 -21.12 0.14
C ALA A 113 4.07 -20.56 1.57
N ALA A 114 4.62 -21.41 2.45
CA ALA A 114 5.00 -21.01 3.81
C ALA A 114 6.33 -20.22 3.89
N GLU A 115 7.15 -20.31 2.86
CA GLU A 115 8.48 -19.69 2.79
C GLU A 115 8.51 -18.47 1.84
N GLN A 116 7.37 -18.12 1.22
CA GLN A 116 7.30 -16.94 0.37
C GLN A 116 7.65 -15.67 1.13
N LEU A 117 8.36 -14.78 0.44
CA LEU A 117 8.73 -13.49 1.00
C LEU A 117 7.48 -12.69 1.36
N ASN A 118 7.45 -12.17 2.56
CA ASN A 118 6.41 -11.26 3.01
C ASN A 118 6.63 -9.84 2.47
N VAL A 119 5.68 -8.92 2.71
CA VAL A 119 5.73 -7.56 2.20
C VAL A 119 6.96 -6.78 2.69
N PHE A 120 7.41 -7.00 3.92
CA PHE A 120 8.57 -6.31 4.50
C PHE A 120 9.88 -6.78 3.88
N GLU A 121 10.03 -8.09 3.68
CA GLU A 121 11.20 -8.67 3.00
C GLU A 121 11.27 -8.20 1.53
N LEU A 122 10.13 -8.18 0.84
CA LEU A 122 10.04 -7.64 -0.52
C LEU A 122 10.36 -6.16 -0.57
N LEU A 123 9.90 -5.37 0.40
CA LEU A 123 10.19 -3.95 0.50
C LEU A 123 11.67 -3.68 0.71
N ALA A 124 12.32 -4.48 1.57
CA ALA A 124 13.78 -4.39 1.78
C ALA A 124 14.55 -4.69 0.48
N LEU A 125 14.20 -5.77 -0.21
CA LEU A 125 14.81 -6.11 -1.51
C LEU A 125 14.57 -5.02 -2.56
N TYR A 126 13.36 -4.47 -2.62
CA TYR A 126 13.01 -3.38 -3.54
C TYR A 126 13.87 -2.14 -3.29
N LYS A 127 13.98 -1.69 -2.03
CA LYS A 127 14.80 -0.52 -1.67
C LYS A 127 16.27 -0.75 -1.99
N MET A 128 16.80 -1.94 -1.72
CA MET A 128 18.18 -2.30 -2.09
C MET A 128 18.38 -2.27 -3.60
N ALA A 129 17.47 -2.82 -4.37
CA ALA A 129 17.55 -2.85 -5.84
C ALA A 129 17.47 -1.44 -6.45
N MET A 130 16.59 -0.60 -5.92
CA MET A 130 16.43 0.78 -6.36
C MET A 130 17.52 1.72 -5.81
N ARG A 131 18.46 1.20 -5.00
CA ARG A 131 19.50 1.97 -4.29
C ARG A 131 18.91 3.08 -3.39
N ASP A 132 17.71 2.85 -2.92
CA ASP A 132 17.02 3.72 -1.98
C ASP A 132 17.20 3.15 -0.57
N TYR A 133 18.27 3.60 0.09
CA TYR A 133 18.61 3.16 1.46
C TYR A 133 17.98 4.06 2.54
N GLU A 134 17.32 5.16 2.15
CA GLU A 134 16.59 6.02 3.08
C GLU A 134 15.37 5.27 3.63
N GLY A 135 15.28 5.16 4.94
CA GLY A 135 14.17 4.52 5.65
C GLY A 135 14.23 2.98 5.70
N LEU A 136 15.41 2.37 5.50
CA LEU A 136 15.69 1.04 6.01
C LEU A 136 15.99 1.16 7.51
N ASP A 137 14.96 1.05 8.33
CA ASP A 137 15.13 0.98 9.78
C ASP A 137 15.90 -0.29 10.17
N GLU A 138 16.73 -0.21 11.24
CA GLU A 138 17.48 -1.34 11.80
C GLU A 138 16.61 -2.56 12.15
N LYS A 139 15.28 -2.40 12.15
CA LYS A 139 14.32 -3.46 12.42
C LYS A 139 14.01 -4.36 11.22
N ILE A 140 14.50 -4.01 10.01
CA ILE A 140 14.27 -4.77 8.77
C ILE A 140 15.52 -5.59 8.39
N LEU A 141 16.65 -5.31 9.01
CA LEU A 141 17.89 -6.07 8.91
C LEU A 141 18.00 -7.06 10.08
#